data_00a1639c1155efcd34900101095681d8
#
_entry.id   00a1639c1155efcd34900101095681d8
#
_cell.length_a   1.000
_cell.length_b   1.000
_cell.length_c   1.000
_cell.angle_alpha   90.00
_cell.angle_beta   90.00
_cell.angle_gamma   90.00
#
_symmetry.space_group_name_H-M   'P 1'
#
loop_
_entity.id
_entity.type
_entity.pdbx_description
1 polymer ?
#
loop_
_entity_poly.entity_id
_entity_poly.type
_entity_poly.pdbx_seq_one_letter_code
_entity_poly.pdbx_strand_id
1 'polypeptide(L)'
;TEVDGNEIQYDYIMGNPPFVGTKYQNKNQKDDVVFVSSEFKMLDYVCCWYKKARELIQNKNTKCAFVSTNSITQGEQVAPFWKNLENIEIDFAYQTFKWDSESTSKAQVHVVIIGFSCHTDSENLRFSNEKKLFLSDGTVIVAKNINGYLIDAPNVFIEARKNPICSIAQKMTKGSQPTDGGNLLLEEEERES
;
A
#
# COMPACT_ATOMS: atom_id res chain seq x y z
N THR A 1 -4.43 -16.61 18.45
CA THR A 1 -3.39 -17.03 19.39
C THR A 1 -4.07 -17.14 20.73
N GLU A 2 -4.09 -18.34 21.31
CA GLU A 2 -4.68 -18.61 22.60
C GLU A 2 -3.57 -18.83 23.62
N VAL A 3 -3.72 -18.28 24.81
CA VAL A 3 -2.91 -18.63 25.98
C VAL A 3 -3.88 -19.07 27.06
N ASP A 4 -3.68 -20.29 27.57
CA ASP A 4 -4.54 -20.91 28.59
C ASP A 4 -6.03 -20.97 28.21
N GLY A 5 -6.34 -21.16 26.90
CA GLY A 5 -7.73 -21.22 26.40
C GLY A 5 -8.44 -19.87 26.30
N ASN A 6 -7.74 -18.75 26.56
CA ASN A 6 -8.27 -17.40 26.38
C ASN A 6 -7.69 -16.77 25.12
N GLU A 7 -8.55 -16.11 24.35
CA GLU A 7 -8.08 -15.31 23.20
C GLU A 7 -7.25 -14.11 23.68
N ILE A 8 -6.01 -14.01 23.19
CA ILE A 8 -5.17 -12.84 23.51
C ILE A 8 -5.74 -11.63 22.78
N GLN A 9 -6.10 -10.61 23.54
CA GLN A 9 -6.46 -9.29 23.01
C GLN A 9 -5.25 -8.37 23.03
N TYR A 10 -5.03 -7.68 21.92
CA TYR A 10 -3.98 -6.68 21.78
C TYR A 10 -4.62 -5.31 21.60
N ASP A 11 -4.07 -4.27 22.24
CA ASP A 11 -4.47 -2.88 22.00
C ASP A 11 -3.84 -2.37 20.70
N TYR A 12 -2.58 -2.75 20.45
CA TYR A 12 -1.81 -2.31 19.29
C TYR A 12 -1.06 -3.46 18.63
N ILE A 13 -1.03 -3.45 17.29
CA ILE A 13 -0.19 -4.31 16.48
C ILE A 13 0.68 -3.42 15.60
N MET A 14 1.98 -3.45 15.81
CA MET A 14 2.93 -2.66 15.03
C MET A 14 3.98 -3.55 14.39
N GLY A 15 4.45 -3.18 13.20
CA GLY A 15 5.44 -3.98 12.51
C GLY A 15 6.11 -3.28 11.33
N ASN A 16 7.24 -3.85 10.96
CA ASN A 16 7.95 -3.56 9.72
C ASN A 16 8.00 -4.86 8.89
N PRO A 17 6.94 -5.18 8.16
CA PRO A 17 6.87 -6.40 7.35
C PRO A 17 7.91 -6.41 6.24
N PRO A 18 8.30 -7.58 5.71
CA PRO A 18 9.28 -7.67 4.64
C PRO A 18 8.79 -7.03 3.35
N PHE A 19 9.65 -6.19 2.74
CA PHE A 19 9.37 -5.48 1.48
C PHE A 19 9.86 -6.32 0.30
N VAL A 20 8.98 -7.12 -0.27
CA VAL A 20 9.30 -7.95 -1.45
C VAL A 20 8.31 -7.62 -2.55
N GLY A 21 8.78 -6.86 -3.54
CA GLY A 21 7.99 -6.54 -4.72
C GLY A 21 7.65 -7.79 -5.53
N THR A 22 6.51 -7.79 -6.21
CA THR A 22 5.96 -8.94 -6.95
C THR A 22 6.97 -9.65 -7.84
N LYS A 23 7.85 -8.89 -8.51
CA LYS A 23 8.89 -9.44 -9.40
C LYS A 23 9.99 -10.23 -8.68
N TYR A 24 10.21 -9.94 -7.40
CA TYR A 24 11.28 -10.50 -6.59
C TYR A 24 10.81 -11.60 -5.63
N GLN A 25 9.51 -11.86 -5.58
CA GLN A 25 8.94 -12.93 -4.77
C GLN A 25 9.39 -14.30 -5.28
N ASN A 26 9.91 -15.14 -4.38
CA ASN A 26 10.18 -16.53 -4.66
C ASN A 26 8.87 -17.34 -4.73
N LYS A 27 8.97 -18.63 -5.07
CA LYS A 27 7.80 -19.49 -5.23
C LYS A 27 6.96 -19.58 -3.96
N ASN A 28 7.58 -19.79 -2.80
CA ASN A 28 6.86 -19.91 -1.53
C ASN A 28 6.10 -18.62 -1.18
N GLN A 29 6.74 -17.46 -1.38
CA GLN A 29 6.10 -16.17 -1.16
C GLN A 29 4.91 -15.93 -2.10
N LYS A 30 5.02 -16.36 -3.36
CA LYS A 30 3.88 -16.30 -4.30
C LYS A 30 2.74 -17.21 -3.90
N ASP A 31 3.07 -18.41 -3.41
CA ASP A 31 2.09 -19.36 -2.90
C ASP A 31 1.40 -18.81 -1.65
N ASP A 32 2.14 -18.17 -0.72
CA ASP A 32 1.60 -17.48 0.46
C ASP A 32 0.65 -16.35 0.06
N VAL A 33 1.02 -15.51 -0.92
CA VAL A 33 0.18 -14.41 -1.40
C VAL A 33 -1.15 -14.93 -1.90
N VAL A 34 -1.13 -15.99 -2.73
CA VAL A 34 -2.35 -16.61 -3.28
C VAL A 34 -3.18 -17.25 -2.17
N PHE A 35 -2.52 -17.87 -1.18
CA PHE A 35 -3.19 -18.46 -0.02
C PHE A 35 -3.89 -17.41 0.85
N VAL A 36 -3.28 -16.25 1.05
CA VAL A 36 -3.87 -15.14 1.81
C VAL A 36 -5.02 -14.48 1.04
N SER A 37 -4.82 -14.21 -0.25
CA SER A 37 -5.87 -13.69 -1.14
C SER A 37 -5.46 -13.85 -2.60
N SER A 38 -6.31 -14.48 -3.39
CA SER A 38 -6.11 -14.63 -4.84
C SER A 38 -6.05 -13.28 -5.58
N GLU A 39 -6.75 -12.25 -5.07
CA GLU A 39 -6.74 -10.88 -5.60
C GLU A 39 -5.37 -10.21 -5.44
N PHE A 40 -4.55 -10.68 -4.49
CA PHE A 40 -3.23 -10.09 -4.20
C PHE A 40 -2.10 -10.64 -5.06
N LYS A 41 -2.39 -11.55 -5.99
CA LYS A 41 -1.40 -12.23 -6.85
C LYS A 41 -0.37 -11.31 -7.51
N MET A 42 -0.76 -10.07 -7.83
CA MET A 42 0.10 -9.07 -8.47
C MET A 42 0.56 -7.96 -7.52
N LEU A 43 0.38 -8.15 -6.22
CA LEU A 43 0.73 -7.16 -5.20
C LEU A 43 2.05 -7.52 -4.51
N ASP A 44 2.64 -6.52 -3.88
CA ASP A 44 3.83 -6.70 -3.05
C ASP A 44 3.51 -7.55 -1.82
N TYR A 45 4.49 -8.32 -1.36
CA TYR A 45 4.31 -9.29 -0.27
C TYR A 45 3.80 -8.66 1.02
N VAL A 46 4.16 -7.39 1.28
CA VAL A 46 3.68 -6.62 2.43
C VAL A 46 2.14 -6.54 2.52
N CYS A 47 1.44 -6.61 1.40
CA CYS A 47 -0.03 -6.57 1.36
C CYS A 47 -0.68 -7.70 2.15
N CYS A 48 -0.02 -8.87 2.22
CA CYS A 48 -0.50 -10.01 2.99
C CYS A 48 -0.59 -9.71 4.49
N TRP A 49 0.33 -8.89 5.01
CA TRP A 49 0.35 -8.50 6.42
C TRP A 49 -0.84 -7.63 6.79
N TYR A 50 -1.22 -6.71 5.91
CA TYR A 50 -2.44 -5.91 6.10
C TYR A 50 -3.70 -6.77 6.10
N LYS A 51 -3.79 -7.74 5.18
CA LYS A 51 -4.94 -8.67 5.14
C LYS A 51 -5.03 -9.49 6.40
N LYS A 52 -3.91 -10.05 6.87
CA LYS A 52 -3.84 -10.80 8.13
C LYS A 52 -4.15 -9.93 9.35
N ALA A 53 -3.61 -8.72 9.39
CA ALA A 53 -3.92 -7.78 10.48
C ALA A 53 -5.41 -7.44 10.50
N ARG A 54 -6.01 -7.15 9.34
CA ARG A 54 -7.45 -6.88 9.22
C ARG A 54 -8.29 -8.02 9.77
N GLU A 55 -7.92 -9.27 9.47
CA GLU A 55 -8.60 -10.47 10.00
C GLU A 55 -8.48 -10.56 11.53
N LEU A 56 -7.29 -10.23 12.08
CA LEU A 56 -7.04 -10.27 13.52
C LEU A 56 -7.78 -9.19 14.30
N ILE A 57 -7.96 -7.99 13.69
CA ILE A 57 -8.55 -6.83 14.38
C ILE A 57 -10.05 -6.66 14.09
N GLN A 58 -10.62 -7.51 13.25
CA GLN A 58 -12.05 -7.46 12.93
C GLN A 58 -12.89 -7.57 14.20
N ASN A 59 -13.83 -6.62 14.38
CA ASN A 59 -14.69 -6.51 15.56
C ASN A 59 -13.94 -6.29 16.89
N LYS A 60 -12.72 -5.75 16.84
CA LYS A 60 -11.90 -5.41 18.00
C LYS A 60 -11.50 -3.95 17.99
N ASN A 61 -11.17 -3.42 19.17
CA ASN A 61 -10.62 -2.06 19.33
C ASN A 61 -9.11 -1.98 19.05
N THR A 62 -8.52 -3.05 18.56
CA THR A 62 -7.09 -3.12 18.26
C THR A 62 -6.74 -2.19 17.09
N LYS A 63 -5.69 -1.41 17.25
CA LYS A 63 -5.14 -0.56 16.18
C LYS A 63 -3.87 -1.16 15.62
N CYS A 64 -3.68 -1.00 14.32
CA CYS A 64 -2.49 -1.48 13.62
C CYS A 64 -1.68 -0.33 13.05
N ALA A 65 -0.35 -0.50 12.96
CA ALA A 65 0.52 0.41 12.23
C ALA A 65 1.67 -0.35 11.58
N PHE A 66 1.82 -0.19 10.26
CA PHE A 66 2.89 -0.84 9.51
C PHE A 66 3.73 0.16 8.72
N VAL A 67 5.04 -0.13 8.66
CA VAL A 67 5.93 0.46 7.67
C VAL A 67 5.80 -0.35 6.38
N SER A 68 5.74 0.30 5.24
CA SER A 68 5.52 -0.36 3.96
C SER A 68 6.22 0.37 2.83
N THR A 69 6.47 -0.32 1.72
CA THR A 69 6.87 0.35 0.49
C THR A 69 5.75 1.28 0.00
N ASN A 70 6.12 2.40 -0.59
CA ASN A 70 5.15 3.38 -1.12
C ASN A 70 4.35 2.85 -2.32
N SER A 71 4.74 1.72 -2.91
CA SER A 71 4.02 1.04 -4.00
C SER A 71 2.55 0.74 -3.69
N ILE A 72 2.22 0.46 -2.41
CA ILE A 72 0.84 0.18 -1.99
C ILE A 72 -0.06 1.42 -1.96
N THR A 73 0.51 2.60 -2.12
CA THR A 73 -0.21 3.90 -2.09
C THR A 73 -0.15 4.64 -3.42
N GLN A 74 0.42 4.05 -4.45
CA GLN A 74 0.55 4.65 -5.78
C GLN A 74 0.46 3.62 -6.91
N GLY A 75 0.15 4.11 -8.12
CA GLY A 75 0.11 3.27 -9.31
C GLY A 75 -0.98 2.19 -9.30
N GLU A 76 -0.67 1.07 -9.92
CA GLU A 76 -1.64 0.00 -10.19
C GLU A 76 -1.97 -0.86 -8.97
N GLN A 77 -1.19 -0.79 -7.89
CA GLN A 77 -1.41 -1.60 -6.69
C GLN A 77 -2.52 -1.06 -5.80
N VAL A 78 -2.83 0.25 -5.85
CA VAL A 78 -3.75 0.90 -4.92
C VAL A 78 -5.16 0.30 -4.99
N ALA A 79 -5.73 0.21 -6.20
CA ALA A 79 -7.09 -0.27 -6.35
C ALA A 79 -7.27 -1.74 -5.92
N PRO A 80 -6.48 -2.71 -6.43
CA PRO A 80 -6.63 -4.11 -6.02
C PRO A 80 -6.27 -4.36 -4.56
N PHE A 81 -5.44 -3.52 -3.94
CA PHE A 81 -5.08 -3.66 -2.55
C PHE A 81 -6.18 -3.11 -1.62
N TRP A 82 -6.41 -1.81 -1.65
CA TRP A 82 -7.30 -1.14 -0.69
C TRP A 82 -8.78 -1.52 -0.86
N LYS A 83 -9.21 -1.80 -2.09
CA LYS A 83 -10.59 -2.25 -2.36
C LYS A 83 -10.90 -3.61 -1.70
N ASN A 84 -9.89 -4.47 -1.57
CA ASN A 84 -10.04 -5.80 -0.96
C ASN A 84 -9.74 -5.83 0.55
N LEU A 85 -9.50 -4.66 1.16
CA LEU A 85 -9.39 -4.48 2.60
C LEU A 85 -10.69 -3.85 3.14
N GLU A 86 -11.76 -4.64 3.15
CA GLU A 86 -13.06 -4.19 3.63
C GLU A 86 -13.01 -3.69 5.07
N ASN A 87 -13.76 -2.63 5.37
CA ASN A 87 -13.93 -2.05 6.71
C ASN A 87 -12.63 -1.56 7.38
N ILE A 88 -11.55 -1.35 6.62
CA ILE A 88 -10.36 -0.67 7.14
C ILE A 88 -10.54 0.84 7.02
N GLU A 89 -10.19 1.53 8.10
CA GLU A 89 -10.09 2.97 8.18
C GLU A 89 -8.65 3.38 8.50
N ILE A 90 -8.09 4.29 7.71
CA ILE A 90 -6.75 4.84 7.99
C ILE A 90 -6.89 5.93 9.03
N ASP A 91 -6.31 5.73 10.21
CA ASP A 91 -6.34 6.65 11.33
C ASP A 91 -5.27 7.73 11.20
N PHE A 92 -4.07 7.35 10.75
CA PHE A 92 -2.99 8.27 10.41
C PHE A 92 -2.09 7.70 9.33
N ALA A 93 -1.38 8.56 8.63
CA ALA A 93 -0.38 8.14 7.67
C ALA A 93 0.78 9.12 7.56
N TYR A 94 1.98 8.58 7.34
CA TYR A 94 3.12 9.31 6.85
C TYR A 94 3.24 9.08 5.36
N GLN A 95 3.17 10.15 4.57
CA GLN A 95 3.42 10.09 3.13
C GLN A 95 4.85 9.64 2.85
N THR A 96 5.14 9.35 1.60
CA THR A 96 6.41 8.81 1.15
C THR A 96 7.61 9.61 1.68
N PHE A 97 8.52 8.91 2.33
CA PHE A 97 9.82 9.43 2.75
C PHE A 97 10.92 8.40 2.49
N LYS A 98 12.17 8.88 2.47
CA LYS A 98 13.33 8.00 2.29
C LYS A 98 13.65 7.31 3.61
N TRP A 99 13.75 5.98 3.55
CA TRP A 99 14.26 5.21 4.68
C TRP A 99 15.77 5.12 4.58
N ASP A 100 16.47 5.79 5.49
CA ASP A 100 17.92 5.67 5.60
C ASP A 100 18.24 4.47 6.50
N SER A 101 18.72 3.38 5.90
CA SER A 101 19.29 2.29 6.67
C SER A 101 20.78 2.55 6.88
N GLU A 102 21.28 2.34 8.08
CA GLU A 102 22.72 2.45 8.41
C GLU A 102 23.58 1.37 7.73
N SER A 103 22.98 0.51 6.88
CA SER A 103 23.70 -0.53 6.18
C SER A 103 24.57 0.03 5.04
N THR A 104 25.75 -0.52 4.88
CA THR A 104 26.77 -0.12 3.89
C THR A 104 26.33 -0.26 2.42
N SER A 105 25.26 -0.97 2.12
CA SER A 105 24.64 -1.04 0.79
C SER A 105 23.42 -0.14 0.73
N LYS A 106 23.58 1.07 0.18
CA LYS A 106 22.56 2.12 0.08
C LYS A 106 21.47 1.80 -0.95
N ALA A 107 20.62 0.82 -0.70
CA ALA A 107 19.35 0.74 -1.38
C ALA A 107 18.41 1.77 -0.71
N GLN A 108 18.26 2.95 -1.30
CA GLN A 108 17.28 3.93 -0.84
C GLN A 108 15.88 3.41 -1.12
N VAL A 109 15.18 3.01 -0.06
CA VAL A 109 13.79 2.54 -0.16
C VAL A 109 12.87 3.69 0.21
N HIS A 110 11.88 3.95 -0.65
CA HIS A 110 10.81 4.88 -0.33
C HIS A 110 9.70 4.15 0.41
N VAL A 111 9.40 4.62 1.60
CA VAL A 111 8.43 3.99 2.50
C VAL A 111 7.32 4.94 2.91
N VAL A 112 6.25 4.35 3.40
CA VAL A 112 5.13 5.01 4.06
C VAL A 112 4.91 4.35 5.43
N ILE A 113 4.30 5.07 6.37
CA ILE A 113 3.80 4.48 7.61
C ILE A 113 2.29 4.67 7.61
N ILE A 114 1.54 3.60 7.84
CA ILE A 114 0.09 3.64 7.81
C ILE A 114 -0.43 3.03 9.10
N GLY A 115 -1.12 3.85 9.89
CA GLY A 115 -1.88 3.42 11.05
C GLY A 115 -3.35 3.26 10.67
N PHE A 116 -3.95 2.13 11.04
CA PHE A 116 -5.31 1.79 10.64
C PHE A 116 -6.03 0.99 11.73
N SER A 117 -7.35 1.03 11.64
CA SER A 117 -8.27 0.27 12.48
C SER A 117 -9.34 -0.38 11.61
N CYS A 118 -10.11 -1.30 12.20
CA CYS A 118 -11.24 -1.90 11.52
C CYS A 118 -12.52 -1.16 11.94
N HIS A 119 -13.31 -0.71 10.96
CA HIS A 119 -14.58 -0.08 11.25
C HIS A 119 -15.55 -1.11 11.84
N THR A 120 -16.11 -0.82 12.99
CA THR A 120 -17.16 -1.64 13.62
C THR A 120 -18.47 -0.88 13.55
N ASP A 121 -19.56 -1.58 13.22
CA ASP A 121 -20.90 -1.00 13.17
C ASP A 121 -21.42 -0.55 14.54
N SER A 122 -20.69 -0.88 15.61
CA SER A 122 -21.02 -0.48 16.97
C SER A 122 -20.68 0.99 17.17
N GLU A 123 -21.69 1.85 17.26
CA GLU A 123 -21.53 3.29 17.51
C GLU A 123 -20.69 3.61 18.76
N ASN A 124 -20.62 2.70 19.72
CA ASN A 124 -19.86 2.84 20.98
C ASN A 124 -18.34 2.62 20.81
N LEU A 125 -17.86 2.14 19.67
CA LEU A 125 -16.46 1.82 19.40
C LEU A 125 -15.80 2.80 18.44
N ARG A 126 -16.51 3.84 18.00
CA ARG A 126 -15.94 4.91 17.20
C ARG A 126 -15.00 5.74 18.05
N PHE A 127 -13.71 5.48 17.93
CA PHE A 127 -12.74 6.48 18.35
C PHE A 127 -12.90 7.66 17.40
N SER A 128 -13.47 8.76 17.89
CA SER A 128 -13.50 10.05 17.20
C SER A 128 -12.10 10.67 17.22
N ASN A 129 -11.13 9.96 16.66
CA ASN A 129 -9.78 10.47 16.61
C ASN A 129 -9.65 11.29 15.34
N GLU A 130 -9.16 12.52 15.49
CA GLU A 130 -8.69 13.30 14.37
C GLU A 130 -7.68 12.48 13.58
N LYS A 131 -7.96 12.25 12.30
CA LYS A 131 -7.02 11.60 11.40
C LYS A 131 -5.87 12.53 11.11
N LYS A 132 -4.65 12.04 11.22
CA LYS A 132 -3.44 12.86 10.99
C LYS A 132 -2.69 12.38 9.77
N LEU A 133 -2.50 13.28 8.83
CA LEU A 133 -1.70 13.02 7.65
C LEU A 133 -0.41 13.86 7.72
N PHE A 134 0.71 13.16 7.77
CA PHE A 134 2.05 13.71 7.78
C PHE A 134 2.57 13.76 6.35
N LEU A 135 2.70 14.96 5.80
CA LEU A 135 3.12 15.18 4.42
C LEU A 135 4.64 15.01 4.26
N SER A 136 5.08 14.79 3.04
CA SER A 136 6.50 14.60 2.72
C SER A 136 7.38 15.82 2.98
N ASP A 137 6.78 17.01 3.10
CA ASP A 137 7.46 18.27 3.46
C ASP A 137 7.56 18.50 4.99
N GLY A 138 7.05 17.55 5.79
CA GLY A 138 6.99 17.64 7.24
C GLY A 138 5.75 18.33 7.80
N THR A 139 4.86 18.83 6.95
CA THR A 139 3.58 19.43 7.38
C THR A 139 2.65 18.34 7.91
N VAL A 140 1.90 18.65 8.98
CA VAL A 140 0.88 17.77 9.53
C VAL A 140 -0.49 18.41 9.33
N ILE A 141 -1.40 17.68 8.70
CA ILE A 141 -2.77 18.12 8.50
C ILE A 141 -3.75 17.21 9.22
N VAL A 142 -4.84 17.78 9.70
CA VAL A 142 -6.00 17.03 10.20
C VAL A 142 -6.89 16.72 9.02
N ALA A 143 -7.04 15.44 8.71
CA ALA A 143 -7.80 14.96 7.56
C ALA A 143 -9.19 14.48 8.00
N LYS A 144 -10.17 14.66 7.13
CA LYS A 144 -11.52 14.09 7.30
C LYS A 144 -11.54 12.62 6.92
N ASN A 145 -10.83 12.28 5.85
CA ASN A 145 -10.68 10.92 5.38
C ASN A 145 -9.31 10.74 4.72
N ILE A 146 -8.53 9.77 5.15
CA ILE A 146 -7.28 9.40 4.48
C ILE A 146 -7.58 8.19 3.60
N ASN A 147 -7.48 8.37 2.28
CA ASN A 147 -7.72 7.30 1.33
C ASN A 147 -6.45 6.49 1.03
N GLY A 148 -6.57 5.45 0.22
CA GLY A 148 -5.45 4.56 -0.14
C GLY A 148 -4.29 5.23 -0.89
N TYR A 149 -4.45 6.46 -1.38
CA TYR A 149 -3.38 7.29 -1.97
C TYR A 149 -2.69 8.19 -0.94
N LEU A 150 -3.07 8.08 0.33
CA LEU A 150 -2.62 8.91 1.45
C LEU A 150 -2.85 10.41 1.20
N ILE A 151 -4.07 10.75 0.79
CA ILE A 151 -4.56 12.12 0.67
C ILE A 151 -5.89 12.27 1.39
N ASP A 152 -6.22 13.49 1.83
CA ASP A 152 -7.53 13.81 2.41
C ASP A 152 -8.58 13.91 1.31
N ALA A 153 -9.20 12.78 0.95
CA ALA A 153 -10.19 12.69 -0.10
C ALA A 153 -11.06 11.43 0.09
N PRO A 154 -12.23 11.35 -0.58
CA PRO A 154 -13.03 10.12 -0.61
C PRO A 154 -12.25 8.90 -1.11
N ASN A 155 -12.67 7.71 -0.69
CA ASN A 155 -12.13 6.44 -1.18
C ASN A 155 -12.58 6.16 -2.61
N VAL A 156 -11.81 6.64 -3.59
CA VAL A 156 -12.02 6.39 -5.01
C VAL A 156 -10.87 5.54 -5.53
N PHE A 157 -11.19 4.42 -6.14
CA PHE A 157 -10.19 3.49 -6.68
C PHE A 157 -10.22 3.53 -8.21
N ILE A 158 -9.06 3.77 -8.82
CA ILE A 158 -8.90 3.80 -10.27
C ILE A 158 -8.31 2.46 -10.69
N GLU A 159 -9.11 1.66 -11.37
CA GLU A 159 -8.68 0.37 -11.90
C GLU A 159 -8.02 0.53 -13.28
N ALA A 160 -7.01 -0.32 -13.54
CA ALA A 160 -6.39 -0.40 -14.86
C ALA A 160 -7.42 -0.79 -15.92
N ARG A 161 -7.46 -0.08 -17.04
CA ARG A 161 -8.40 -0.31 -18.14
C ARG A 161 -7.67 -0.50 -19.46
N LYS A 162 -8.16 -1.43 -20.26
CA LYS A 162 -7.66 -1.66 -21.63
C LYS A 162 -8.27 -0.69 -22.66
N ASN A 163 -9.42 -0.12 -22.36
CA ASN A 163 -10.16 0.75 -23.26
C ASN A 163 -10.39 2.13 -22.64
N PRO A 164 -10.48 3.20 -23.45
CA PRO A 164 -10.84 4.54 -22.98
C PRO A 164 -12.19 4.55 -22.24
N ILE A 165 -12.36 5.48 -21.30
CA ILE A 165 -13.64 5.70 -20.61
C ILE A 165 -14.68 6.26 -21.60
N CYS A 166 -14.24 7.06 -22.55
CA CYS A 166 -15.06 7.71 -23.55
C CYS A 166 -14.85 7.04 -24.91
N SER A 167 -15.92 6.71 -25.62
CA SER A 167 -15.88 6.10 -26.96
C SER A 167 -15.24 6.98 -28.05
N ILE A 168 -15.17 8.30 -27.79
CA ILE A 168 -14.58 9.29 -28.73
C ILE A 168 -13.06 9.39 -28.53
N ALA A 169 -12.54 9.00 -27.36
CA ALA A 169 -11.12 9.07 -27.08
C ALA A 169 -10.35 7.95 -27.81
N GLN A 170 -9.23 8.31 -28.41
CA GLN A 170 -8.33 7.32 -28.98
C GLN A 170 -7.76 6.43 -27.88
N LYS A 171 -7.58 5.15 -28.20
CA LYS A 171 -6.95 4.20 -27.28
C LYS A 171 -5.53 4.66 -26.96
N MET A 172 -5.23 4.81 -25.67
CA MET A 172 -3.85 5.07 -25.25
C MET A 172 -2.97 3.88 -25.63
N THR A 173 -1.93 4.15 -26.40
CA THR A 173 -0.86 3.19 -26.65
C THR A 173 0.27 3.42 -25.67
N LYS A 174 1.03 2.37 -25.38
CA LYS A 174 2.24 2.48 -24.56
C LYS A 174 3.19 3.46 -25.26
N GLY A 175 3.65 4.46 -24.54
CA GLY A 175 4.66 5.38 -25.07
C GLY A 175 5.99 4.68 -25.35
N SER A 176 6.94 5.40 -25.93
CA SER A 176 8.28 4.88 -26.17
C SER A 176 8.90 4.43 -24.84
N GLN A 177 9.12 3.13 -24.71
CA GLN A 177 9.80 2.54 -23.58
C GLN A 177 10.90 1.62 -24.11
N PRO A 178 12.18 1.95 -23.90
CA PRO A 178 13.26 1.07 -24.30
C PRO A 178 13.15 -0.23 -23.51
N THR A 179 12.93 -1.33 -24.22
CA THR A 179 12.81 -2.70 -23.64
C THR A 179 13.95 -3.61 -24.11
N ASP A 180 14.92 -3.05 -24.79
CA ASP A 180 16.02 -3.68 -25.50
C ASP A 180 17.37 -3.61 -24.74
N GLY A 181 17.34 -3.26 -23.45
CA GLY A 181 18.54 -3.06 -22.63
C GLY A 181 19.23 -1.72 -22.85
N GLY A 182 18.54 -0.77 -23.52
CA GLY A 182 19.07 0.57 -23.77
C GLY A 182 19.71 0.76 -25.16
N ASN A 183 19.73 -0.29 -26.00
CA ASN A 183 20.36 -0.22 -27.32
C ASN A 183 19.66 0.73 -28.31
N LEU A 184 18.42 1.16 -28.01
CA LEU A 184 17.69 2.17 -28.78
C LEU A 184 17.77 3.59 -28.16
N LEU A 185 18.56 3.77 -27.13
CA LEU A 185 18.88 5.09 -26.57
C LEU A 185 20.12 5.64 -27.29
N LEU A 186 19.91 6.67 -28.10
CA LEU A 186 21.00 7.36 -28.78
C LEU A 186 21.55 8.45 -27.85
N GLU A 187 22.87 8.46 -27.64
CA GLU A 187 23.57 9.57 -27.00
C GLU A 187 23.55 10.81 -27.92
N GLU A 188 23.75 12.00 -27.36
CA GLU A 188 23.71 13.24 -28.17
C GLU A 188 24.68 13.23 -29.35
N GLU A 189 25.84 12.63 -29.17
CA GLU A 189 26.87 12.49 -30.20
C GLU A 189 26.46 11.55 -31.37
N GLU A 190 25.59 10.60 -31.12
CA GLU A 190 25.07 9.65 -32.13
C GLU A 190 23.89 10.21 -32.91
N ARG A 191 23.32 11.35 -32.48
CA ARG A 191 22.20 12.02 -33.17
C ARG A 191 22.66 12.85 -34.37
N GLU A 192 23.93 13.21 -34.44
CA GLU A 192 24.49 14.08 -35.48
C GLU A 192 25.25 13.31 -36.56
N SER A 193 25.28 11.99 -36.50
CA SER A 193 25.86 11.11 -37.52
C SER A 193 24.77 10.47 -38.38
#